data_9fa528d3ff7b2bf547464ced57b0e9be
#
_entry.id   9fa528d3ff7b2bf547464ced57b0e9be
#
_cell.length_a   1.000
_cell.length_b   1.000
_cell.length_c   1.000
_cell.angle_alpha   90.00
_cell.angle_beta   90.00
_cell.angle_gamma   90.00
#
_symmetry.space_group_name_H-M   'P 1'
#
loop_
_entity.id
_entity.type
_entity.pdbx_description
1 polymer ?
#
loop_
_entity_poly.entity_id
_entity_poly.type
_entity_poly.pdbx_seq_one_letter_code
_entity_poly.pdbx_strand_id
1 'polypeptide(L)' 'MKSEGSNGNLRAFVQTAERAGGFVWVITLVDFDAKNVRRSLVSDESFSTAAAAKDAGEARLAGMSEDR' A
#
# COMPACT_ATOMS: atom_id res chain seq x y z
N MET A 1 -24.86 8.80 -6.49
CA MET A 1 -24.34 8.43 -6.32
C MET A 1 -23.41 8.42 -6.47
N LYS A 2 -23.38 8.48 -6.57
CA LYS A 2 -22.59 8.23 -6.49
C LYS A 2 -21.61 8.35 -6.68
N SER A 3 -21.49 8.89 -6.80
CA SER A 3 -20.50 8.95 -7.13
C SER A 3 -19.53 8.51 -6.85
N GLU A 4 -19.61 8.18 -6.26
CA GLU A 4 -18.70 7.44 -5.84
C GLU A 4 -17.99 6.69 -6.69
N GLY A 5 -18.40 6.52 -7.58
CA GLY A 5 -17.88 5.61 -8.47
C GLY A 5 -16.49 5.82 -8.92
N SER A 6 -16.03 6.99 -8.89
CA SER A 6 -14.71 7.23 -9.41
C SER A 6 -13.63 6.54 -8.62
N ASN A 7 -13.90 6.20 -7.39
CA ASN A 7 -12.92 5.50 -6.58
C ASN A 7 -13.17 4.03 -6.49
N GLY A 8 -14.20 3.57 -7.16
CA GLY A 8 -14.61 2.21 -7.00
C GLY A 8 -13.60 1.17 -7.45
N ASN A 9 -12.74 1.53 -8.38
CA ASN A 9 -11.80 0.58 -8.95
C ASN A 9 -10.38 0.81 -8.53
N LEU A 10 -10.17 1.66 -7.57
CA LEU A 10 -8.84 1.90 -7.06
C LEU A 10 -8.58 0.90 -5.93
N ARG A 11 -7.51 0.16 -6.07
CA ARG A 11 -7.16 -0.87 -5.09
C ARG A 11 -5.77 -0.66 -4.59
N ALA A 12 -5.56 -1.07 -3.36
CA ALA A 12 -4.25 -0.98 -2.73
C ALA A 12 -3.82 -2.36 -2.28
N PHE A 13 -2.56 -2.66 -2.49
CA PHE A 13 -1.98 -3.95 -2.09
C PHE A 13 -0.78 -3.70 -1.22
N VAL A 14 -0.68 -4.44 -0.13
CA VAL A 14 0.46 -4.34 0.78
C VAL A 14 1.29 -5.59 0.60
N GLN A 15 2.56 -5.40 0.31
CA GLN A 15 3.51 -6.49 0.15
C GLN A 15 4.75 -6.15 0.94
N THR A 16 5.62 -7.14 1.10
CA THR A 16 6.90 -6.91 1.75
C THR A 16 8.01 -7.31 0.82
N ALA A 17 9.17 -6.71 1.03
CA ALA A 17 10.36 -7.03 0.26
C ALA A 17 11.54 -7.03 1.21
N GLU A 18 12.50 -7.87 0.93
CA GLU A 18 13.71 -7.94 1.73
C GLU A 18 14.75 -7.01 1.14
N ARG A 19 15.36 -6.20 1.99
CA ARG A 19 16.36 -5.25 1.52
C ARG A 19 17.40 -5.04 2.60
N ALA A 20 18.65 -5.16 2.21
CA ALA A 20 19.77 -4.80 3.08
C ALA A 20 19.67 -5.42 4.47
N GLY A 21 19.25 -6.66 4.54
CA GLY A 21 19.20 -7.36 5.81
C GLY A 21 17.97 -7.10 6.63
N GLY A 22 16.98 -6.44 6.08
CA GLY A 22 15.72 -6.21 6.76
C GLY A 22 14.57 -6.33 5.79
N PHE A 23 13.38 -5.95 6.23
CA PHE A 23 12.19 -6.02 5.40
C PHE A 23 11.53 -4.67 5.35
N VAL A 24 10.98 -4.34 4.21
CA VAL A 24 10.24 -3.09 4.03
C VAL A 24 8.85 -3.45 3.51
N TRP A 25 7.89 -2.57 3.77
CA TRP A 25 6.58 -2.76 3.17
C TRP A 25 6.52 -1.96 1.87
N VAL A 26 5.72 -2.47 0.95
CA VAL A 26 5.45 -1.81 -0.32
C VAL A 26 3.95 -1.74 -0.49
N ILE A 27 3.43 -0.55 -0.67
CA ILE A 27 2.01 -0.36 -0.94
C ILE A 27 1.89 0.05 -2.40
N THR A 28 1.14 -0.74 -3.16
CA THR A 28 0.95 -0.48 -4.58
C THR A 28 -0.50 -0.09 -4.81
N LEU A 29 -0.71 1.04 -5.44
CA LEU A 29 -2.03 1.52 -5.78
C LEU A 29 -2.27 1.27 -7.26
N VAL A 30 -3.35 0.56 -7.56
CA VAL A 30 -3.68 0.17 -8.92
C VAL A 30 -5.05 0.71 -9.25
N ASP A 31 -5.15 1.35 -10.40
CA ASP A 31 -6.42 1.83 -10.89
C ASP A 31 -6.91 0.85 -11.95
N PHE A 32 -7.87 0.02 -11.58
CA PHE A 32 -8.36 -1.01 -12.50
C PHE A 32 -9.15 -0.43 -13.66
N ASP A 33 -9.75 0.73 -13.49
CA ASP A 33 -10.41 1.37 -14.59
C ASP A 33 -9.43 1.74 -15.68
N ALA A 34 -8.31 2.31 -15.28
CA ALA A 34 -7.29 2.71 -16.23
C ALA A 34 -6.33 1.58 -16.54
N LYS A 35 -6.39 0.51 -15.75
CA LYS A 35 -5.50 -0.64 -15.91
C LYS A 35 -4.05 -0.24 -15.79
N ASN A 36 -3.80 0.65 -14.86
CA ASN A 36 -2.48 1.19 -14.63
C ASN A 36 -2.13 1.14 -13.16
N VAL A 37 -0.84 0.98 -12.90
CA VAL A 37 -0.32 1.19 -11.57
C VAL A 37 -0.19 2.69 -11.38
N ARG A 38 -0.89 3.23 -10.40
CA ARG A 38 -0.85 4.67 -10.19
C ARG A 38 0.38 5.09 -9.44
N ARG A 39 0.75 4.34 -8.41
CA ARG A 39 1.96 4.66 -7.67
C ARG A 39 2.28 3.53 -6.71
N SER A 40 3.51 3.54 -6.28
CA SER A 40 3.99 2.63 -5.25
C SER A 40 4.66 3.42 -4.16
N LEU A 41 4.46 2.99 -2.93
CA LEU A 41 5.08 3.60 -1.77
C LEU A 41 5.88 2.53 -1.07
N VAL A 42 7.10 2.87 -0.68
CA VAL A 42 7.97 1.93 0.00
C VAL A 42 8.36 2.56 1.32
N SER A 43 8.42 1.75 2.38
CA SER A 43 8.75 2.29 3.70
C SER A 43 10.19 2.76 3.73
N ASP A 44 10.42 3.82 4.49
CA ASP A 44 11.76 4.31 4.72
C ASP A 44 12.48 3.50 5.77
N GLU A 45 11.73 2.80 6.59
CA GLU A 45 12.28 2.00 7.66
C GLU A 45 12.34 0.57 7.25
N SER A 46 13.31 -0.15 7.77
CA SER A 46 13.29 -1.58 7.60
C SER A 46 12.90 -2.23 8.94
N PHE A 47 12.35 -3.41 8.84
CA PHE A 47 11.83 -4.16 9.98
C PHE A 47 12.56 -5.48 10.07
N SER A 48 12.61 -6.06 11.26
CA SER A 48 13.38 -7.27 11.42
C SER A 48 12.67 -8.50 10.88
N THR A 49 11.36 -8.43 10.65
CA THR A 49 10.63 -9.57 10.09
C THR A 49 9.66 -9.07 9.03
N ALA A 50 9.29 -9.98 8.13
CA ALA A 50 8.30 -9.65 7.13
C ALA A 50 6.96 -9.35 7.77
N ALA A 51 6.62 -10.06 8.83
CA ALA A 51 5.34 -9.84 9.51
C ALA A 51 5.26 -8.42 10.07
N ALA A 52 6.36 -7.94 10.66
CA ALA A 52 6.38 -6.59 11.20
C ALA A 52 6.25 -5.56 10.09
N ALA A 53 6.94 -5.81 8.98
CA ALA A 53 6.85 -4.90 7.84
C ALA A 53 5.43 -4.86 7.29
N LYS A 54 4.80 -6.01 7.18
CA LYS A 54 3.45 -6.08 6.66
C LYS A 54 2.48 -5.34 7.59
N ASP A 55 2.61 -5.56 8.89
CA ASP A 55 1.75 -4.86 9.85
C ASP A 55 1.91 -3.36 9.73
N ALA A 56 3.15 -2.90 9.60
CA ALA A 56 3.39 -1.47 9.48
C ALA A 56 2.80 -0.93 8.18
N GLY A 57 2.90 -1.71 7.10
CA GLY A 57 2.32 -1.30 5.83
C GLY A 57 0.81 -1.21 5.89
N GLU A 58 0.19 -2.17 6.56
CA GLU A 58 -1.26 -2.16 6.68
C GLU A 58 -1.72 -1.01 7.56
N ALA A 59 -0.96 -0.70 8.61
CA ALA A 59 -1.30 0.45 9.43
C ALA A 59 -1.18 1.74 8.64
N ARG A 60 -0.19 1.84 7.80
CA ARG A 60 -0.03 3.00 6.95
C ARG A 60 -1.20 3.14 5.98
N LEU A 61 -1.59 2.02 5.39
CA LEU A 61 -2.69 2.02 4.45
C LEU A 61 -3.99 2.41 5.14
N ALA A 62 -4.21 1.91 6.35
CA ALA A 62 -5.40 2.25 7.10
C ALA A 62 -5.46 3.75 7.40
N GLY A 63 -4.30 4.34 7.73
CA GLY A 63 -4.24 5.76 7.95
C GLY A 63 -4.56 6.55 6.71
N MET A 64 -4.11 6.08 5.56
CA MET A 64 -4.41 6.74 4.31
C MET A 64 -5.89 6.65 3.98
N SER A 65 -6.49 5.50 4.25
CA SER A 65 -7.90 5.31 4.01
C SER A 65 -8.77 6.21 4.85
N GLU A 66 -8.36 6.44 6.07
CA GLU A 66 -9.14 7.24 6.98
C GLU A 66 -8.97 8.72 6.76
N ASP A 67 -7.98 9.07 6.01
CA ASP A 67 -7.68 10.46 5.77
C ASP A 67 -8.63 10.99 4.72
N ARG A 68 -9.51 11.81 5.11
CA ARG A 68 -10.45 12.36 4.17
C ARG A 68 -10.59 13.82 4.28
#